data_3511bfd2c524231c9ea2eb42f02df68d
#
_entry.id   3511bfd2c524231c9ea2eb42f02df68d
#
_cell.length_a   1.000
_cell.length_b   1.000
_cell.length_c   1.000
_cell.angle_alpha   90.00
_cell.angle_beta   90.00
_cell.angle_gamma   90.00
#
_symmetry.space_group_name_H-M   'P 1'
#
loop_
_entity.id
_entity.type
_entity.pdbx_description
1 polymer ?
#
loop_
_entity_poly.entity_id
_entity_poly.type
_entity_poly.pdbx_seq_one_letter_code
_entity_poly.pdbx_strand_id
1 'polypeptide(L)'
;YCAFFWRYENFHSCRNALFTSPVSYGTIYMGKYLMVCAVTLFSQLWLSLLYLAAGILAGLPGLPPCNIVLWILRGTAGGFVVAAIQFILASVFRSFAFPVVLGVLGGFTGLLAANRTWGIFWPYSLMLLGMNANRTEDMLGGSLPLFLAVTLACLVLINLAGVRILKKTAVL
;
A
#
# COMPACT_ATOMS: atom_id res chain seq x y z
N TYR A 1 6.62 5.56 -5.45
CA TYR A 1 5.82 5.38 -6.67
C TYR A 1 4.65 6.36 -6.73
N CYS A 2 3.74 6.42 -5.73
CA CYS A 2 2.54 7.28 -5.72
C CYS A 2 2.86 8.75 -6.01
N ALA A 3 3.84 9.32 -5.34
CA ALA A 3 4.26 10.70 -5.54
C ALA A 3 4.80 10.96 -6.97
N PHE A 4 5.43 9.97 -7.59
CA PHE A 4 5.93 10.05 -8.95
C PHE A 4 4.79 10.12 -9.98
N PHE A 5 3.76 9.28 -9.85
CA PHE A 5 2.61 9.27 -10.76
C PHE A 5 1.87 10.62 -10.77
N TRP A 6 1.72 11.25 -9.61
CA TRP A 6 1.06 12.57 -9.52
C TRP A 6 1.97 13.73 -9.91
N ARG A 7 3.30 13.59 -9.72
CA ARG A 7 4.25 14.63 -10.14
C ARG A 7 4.22 14.87 -11.65
N TYR A 8 4.14 13.82 -12.45
CA TYR A 8 4.08 13.91 -13.91
C TYR A 8 2.89 14.73 -14.39
N GLU A 9 1.76 14.66 -13.69
CA GLU A 9 0.55 15.42 -14.06
C GLU A 9 0.54 16.84 -13.55
N ASN A 10 1.19 17.11 -12.44
CA ASN A 10 1.36 18.47 -11.93
C ASN A 10 2.38 19.28 -12.76
N PHE A 11 3.21 18.62 -13.56
CA PHE A 11 4.06 19.27 -14.56
C PHE A 11 3.30 19.47 -15.87
N HIS A 12 3.48 20.63 -16.51
CA HIS A 12 3.00 20.96 -17.86
C HIS A 12 1.47 21.02 -18.06
N SER A 13 0.69 21.38 -17.06
CA SER A 13 -0.78 21.54 -17.19
C SER A 13 -1.53 20.29 -17.68
N CYS A 14 -0.90 19.11 -17.69
CA CYS A 14 -1.54 17.84 -18.07
C CYS A 14 -2.77 17.53 -17.21
N ARG A 15 -2.81 18.05 -15.99
CA ARG A 15 -3.95 17.94 -15.09
C ARG A 15 -5.22 18.56 -15.67
N ASN A 16 -5.12 19.72 -16.33
CA ASN A 16 -6.27 20.37 -16.95
C ASN A 16 -6.80 19.55 -18.13
N ALA A 17 -5.92 19.01 -18.97
CA ALA A 17 -6.30 18.14 -20.08
C ALA A 17 -6.99 16.86 -19.60
N LEU A 18 -6.57 16.30 -18.46
CA LEU A 18 -7.17 15.11 -17.87
C LEU A 18 -8.60 15.39 -17.35
N PHE A 19 -8.81 16.55 -16.73
CA PHE A 19 -10.12 16.91 -16.15
C PHE A 19 -11.12 17.43 -17.19
N THR A 20 -10.66 17.83 -18.38
CA THR A 20 -11.53 18.18 -19.52
C THR A 20 -11.92 16.96 -20.36
N SER A 21 -11.33 15.78 -20.09
CA SER A 21 -11.70 14.54 -20.79
C SER A 21 -13.10 14.05 -20.38
N PRO A 22 -13.86 13.41 -21.27
CA PRO A 22 -15.21 12.90 -20.98
C PRO A 22 -15.22 11.62 -20.13
N VAL A 23 -14.25 11.47 -19.20
CA VAL A 23 -14.08 10.30 -18.36
C VAL A 23 -14.40 10.65 -16.91
N SER A 24 -15.07 9.75 -16.20
CA SER A 24 -15.42 9.98 -14.79
C SER A 24 -14.18 10.07 -13.89
N TYR A 25 -14.20 10.98 -12.91
CA TYR A 25 -13.11 11.13 -11.94
C TYR A 25 -12.79 9.84 -11.19
N GLY A 26 -13.81 9.00 -10.94
CA GLY A 26 -13.65 7.69 -10.32
C GLY A 26 -12.84 6.74 -11.21
N THR A 27 -13.10 6.71 -12.50
CA THR A 27 -12.35 5.88 -13.46
C THR A 27 -10.90 6.31 -13.56
N ILE A 28 -10.64 7.64 -13.61
CA ILE A 28 -9.29 8.18 -13.61
C ILE A 28 -8.53 7.79 -12.34
N TYR A 29 -9.15 7.98 -11.17
CA TYR A 29 -8.54 7.64 -9.88
C TYR A 29 -8.22 6.14 -9.79
N MET A 30 -9.22 5.29 -10.07
CA MET A 30 -9.06 3.84 -9.95
C MET A 30 -8.08 3.28 -10.96
N GLY A 31 -8.05 3.78 -12.19
CA GLY A 31 -7.07 3.36 -13.19
C GLY A 31 -5.63 3.60 -12.72
N LYS A 32 -5.35 4.78 -12.17
CA LYS A 32 -4.03 5.09 -11.61
C LYS A 32 -3.70 4.30 -10.35
N TYR A 33 -4.68 4.15 -9.48
CA TYR A 33 -4.49 3.34 -8.27
C TYR A 33 -4.18 1.89 -8.62
N LEU A 34 -4.85 1.31 -9.62
CA LEU A 34 -4.55 -0.04 -10.10
C LEU A 34 -3.12 -0.17 -10.65
N MET A 35 -2.62 0.85 -11.35
CA MET A 35 -1.21 0.88 -11.79
C MET A 35 -0.25 0.88 -10.59
N VAL A 36 -0.54 1.65 -9.54
CA VAL A 36 0.25 1.64 -8.30
C VAL A 36 0.19 0.26 -7.63
N CYS A 37 -0.98 -0.37 -7.58
CA CYS A 37 -1.14 -1.72 -7.06
C CYS A 37 -0.31 -2.74 -7.87
N ALA A 38 -0.30 -2.65 -9.19
CA ALA A 38 0.49 -3.53 -10.05
C ALA A 38 2.00 -3.37 -9.78
N VAL A 39 2.50 -2.13 -9.65
CA VAL A 39 3.90 -1.86 -9.30
C VAL A 39 4.22 -2.37 -7.90
N THR A 40 3.31 -2.20 -6.94
CA THR A 40 3.47 -2.71 -5.57
C THR A 40 3.55 -4.23 -5.55
N LEU A 41 2.66 -4.91 -6.28
CA LEU A 41 2.67 -6.35 -6.42
C LEU A 41 3.97 -6.86 -7.04
N PHE A 42 4.41 -6.24 -8.14
CA PHE A 42 5.66 -6.60 -8.79
C PHE A 42 6.86 -6.42 -7.85
N SER A 43 6.94 -5.29 -7.15
CA SER A 43 7.99 -5.03 -6.17
C SER A 43 7.99 -6.06 -5.04
N GLN A 44 6.82 -6.45 -4.55
CA GLN A 44 6.66 -7.43 -3.50
C GLN A 44 7.12 -8.83 -3.94
N LEU A 45 6.73 -9.24 -5.14
CA LEU A 45 7.18 -10.52 -5.72
C LEU A 45 8.70 -10.53 -5.94
N TRP A 46 9.26 -9.43 -6.45
CA TRP A 46 10.69 -9.30 -6.67
C TRP A 46 11.49 -9.40 -5.35
N LEU A 47 11.08 -8.66 -4.33
CA LEU A 47 11.71 -8.72 -3.02
C LEU A 47 11.59 -10.11 -2.38
N SER A 48 10.46 -10.78 -2.54
CA SER A 48 10.25 -12.13 -2.05
C SER A 48 11.17 -13.14 -2.73
N LEU A 49 11.36 -13.00 -4.05
CA LEU A 49 12.28 -13.84 -4.82
C LEU A 49 13.73 -13.63 -4.37
N LEU A 50 14.15 -12.37 -4.18
CA LEU A 50 15.48 -12.05 -3.66
C LEU A 50 15.69 -12.61 -2.24
N TYR A 51 14.69 -12.52 -1.37
CA TYR A 51 14.75 -13.07 -0.03
C TYR A 51 14.93 -14.60 -0.04
N LEU A 52 14.17 -15.31 -0.87
CA LEU A 52 14.31 -16.76 -1.02
C LEU A 52 15.68 -17.15 -1.61
N ALA A 53 16.14 -16.44 -2.62
CA ALA A 53 17.45 -16.68 -3.21
C ALA A 53 18.58 -16.46 -2.20
N ALA A 54 18.52 -15.37 -1.43
CA ALA A 54 19.49 -15.09 -0.38
C ALA A 54 19.49 -16.16 0.73
N GLY A 55 18.29 -16.65 1.13
CA GLY A 55 18.17 -17.73 2.11
C GLY A 55 18.81 -19.04 1.64
N ILE A 56 18.59 -19.41 0.39
CA ILE A 56 19.20 -20.61 -0.22
C ILE A 56 20.72 -20.47 -0.28
N LEU A 57 21.23 -19.31 -0.73
CA LEU A 57 22.68 -19.06 -0.82
C LEU A 57 23.35 -19.06 0.56
N ALA A 58 22.65 -18.62 1.61
CA ALA A 58 23.13 -18.64 2.98
C ALA A 58 23.05 -20.02 3.64
N GLY A 59 22.49 -21.03 2.96
CA GLY A 59 22.35 -22.39 3.50
C GLY A 59 21.36 -22.48 4.68
N LEU A 60 20.42 -21.56 4.80
CA LEU A 60 19.41 -21.58 5.84
C LEU A 60 18.42 -22.73 5.61
N PRO A 61 18.01 -23.48 6.66
CA PRO A 61 16.97 -24.49 6.54
C PRO A 61 15.70 -23.82 6.02
N GLY A 62 15.19 -24.31 4.88
CA GLY A 62 14.07 -23.70 4.18
C GLY A 62 12.82 -23.58 5.06
N LEU A 63 12.20 -22.41 5.08
CA LEU A 63 10.85 -22.23 5.61
C LEU A 63 9.86 -23.04 4.75
N PRO A 64 8.78 -23.61 5.32
CA PRO A 64 7.78 -24.31 4.54
C PRO A 64 7.23 -23.39 3.45
N PRO A 65 7.30 -23.77 2.17
CA PRO A 65 6.96 -22.87 1.05
C PRO A 65 5.52 -22.35 1.12
N CYS A 66 4.61 -23.13 1.68
CA CYS A 66 3.20 -22.74 1.82
C CYS A 66 3.00 -21.53 2.75
N ASN A 67 3.71 -21.46 3.87
CA ASN A 67 3.60 -20.35 4.80
C ASN A 67 4.15 -19.05 4.21
N ILE A 68 5.24 -19.14 3.44
CA ILE A 68 5.84 -17.98 2.78
C ILE A 68 4.86 -17.37 1.78
N VAL A 69 4.22 -18.18 0.94
CA VAL A 69 3.25 -17.70 -0.04
C VAL A 69 2.08 -16.99 0.66
N LEU A 70 1.57 -17.57 1.75
CA LEU A 70 0.49 -16.97 2.52
C LEU A 70 0.89 -15.61 3.13
N TRP A 71 2.09 -15.50 3.68
CA TRP A 71 2.61 -14.25 4.23
C TRP A 71 2.83 -13.18 3.15
N ILE A 72 3.31 -13.56 1.97
CA ILE A 72 3.44 -12.65 0.83
C ILE A 72 2.07 -12.11 0.41
N LEU A 73 1.06 -12.98 0.26
CA LEU A 73 -0.29 -12.57 -0.12
C LEU A 73 -0.92 -11.62 0.91
N ARG A 74 -0.85 -11.96 2.20
CA ARG A 74 -1.34 -11.11 3.29
C ARG A 74 -0.59 -9.77 3.34
N GLY A 75 0.73 -9.80 3.22
CA GLY A 75 1.57 -8.60 3.19
C GLY A 75 1.28 -7.70 1.99
N THR A 76 1.04 -8.28 0.83
CA THR A 76 0.65 -7.54 -0.38
C THR A 76 -0.71 -6.86 -0.18
N ALA A 77 -1.69 -7.53 0.42
CA ALA A 77 -2.99 -6.94 0.74
C ALA A 77 -2.83 -5.72 1.69
N GLY A 78 -2.02 -5.84 2.74
CA GLY A 78 -1.66 -4.71 3.60
C GLY A 78 -0.92 -3.60 2.84
N GLY A 79 -0.03 -3.96 1.93
CA GLY A 79 0.70 -3.04 1.05
C GLY A 79 -0.22 -2.20 0.17
N PHE A 80 -1.33 -2.77 -0.31
CA PHE A 80 -2.34 -2.02 -1.07
C PHE A 80 -3.04 -0.96 -0.23
N VAL A 81 -3.25 -1.21 1.07
CA VAL A 81 -3.80 -0.19 1.98
C VAL A 81 -2.84 0.98 2.13
N VAL A 82 -1.56 0.70 2.38
CA VAL A 82 -0.52 1.74 2.47
C VAL A 82 -0.42 2.51 1.16
N ALA A 83 -0.45 1.82 0.02
CA ALA A 83 -0.44 2.43 -1.31
C ALA A 83 -1.65 3.36 -1.50
N ALA A 84 -2.86 2.98 -1.05
CA ALA A 84 -4.05 3.82 -1.14
C ALA A 84 -3.89 5.13 -0.36
N ILE A 85 -3.39 5.06 0.89
CA ILE A 85 -3.12 6.25 1.71
C ILE A 85 -2.11 7.16 1.02
N GLN A 86 -0.98 6.60 0.60
CA GLN A 86 0.08 7.36 -0.06
C GLN A 86 -0.38 7.97 -1.39
N PHE A 87 -1.26 7.28 -2.09
CA PHE A 87 -1.83 7.77 -3.35
C PHE A 87 -2.72 9.00 -3.13
N ILE A 88 -3.56 8.99 -2.08
CA ILE A 88 -4.35 10.17 -1.70
C ILE A 88 -3.45 11.33 -1.28
N LEU A 89 -2.47 11.08 -0.41
CA LEU A 89 -1.54 12.12 0.03
C LEU A 89 -0.81 12.74 -1.16
N ALA A 90 -0.35 11.93 -2.11
CA ALA A 90 0.30 12.42 -3.31
C ALA A 90 -0.64 13.21 -4.23
N SER A 91 -1.96 12.94 -4.22
CA SER A 91 -2.93 13.68 -5.01
C SER A 91 -3.26 15.06 -4.43
N VAL A 92 -3.21 15.20 -3.12
CA VAL A 92 -3.54 16.43 -2.39
C VAL A 92 -2.35 17.40 -2.37
N PHE A 93 -1.17 16.88 -2.08
CA PHE A 93 0.02 17.71 -1.93
C PHE A 93 0.77 17.85 -3.26
N ARG A 94 0.98 19.09 -3.71
CA ARG A 94 1.74 19.39 -4.94
C ARG A 94 3.25 19.11 -4.78
N SER A 95 3.74 19.14 -3.54
CA SER A 95 5.15 18.84 -3.22
C SER A 95 5.40 17.33 -3.29
N PHE A 96 6.48 16.93 -3.94
CA PHE A 96 6.94 15.54 -3.96
C PHE A 96 7.43 15.05 -2.59
N ALA A 97 8.12 15.93 -1.85
CA ALA A 97 8.77 15.56 -0.61
C ALA A 97 7.78 15.26 0.52
N PHE A 98 6.68 16.00 0.60
CA PHE A 98 5.75 15.91 1.72
C PHE A 98 5.06 14.52 1.84
N PRO A 99 4.49 13.93 0.79
CA PRO A 99 3.95 12.57 0.84
C PRO A 99 5.02 11.53 1.18
N VAL A 100 6.26 11.71 0.73
CA VAL A 100 7.37 10.79 1.03
C VAL A 100 7.70 10.83 2.52
N VAL A 101 7.84 12.02 3.11
CA VAL A 101 8.09 12.18 4.56
C VAL A 101 6.97 11.55 5.38
N LEU A 102 5.70 11.81 5.03
CA LEU A 102 4.56 11.19 5.70
C LEU A 102 4.54 9.65 5.55
N GLY A 103 4.99 9.15 4.40
CA GLY A 103 5.15 7.71 4.20
C GLY A 103 6.19 7.07 5.10
N VAL A 104 7.34 7.72 5.26
CA VAL A 104 8.40 7.28 6.17
C VAL A 104 7.93 7.30 7.62
N LEU A 105 7.31 8.41 8.06
CA LEU A 105 6.74 8.51 9.41
C LEU A 105 5.63 7.47 9.63
N GLY A 106 4.76 7.25 8.63
CA GLY A 106 3.76 6.20 8.65
C GLY A 106 4.37 4.81 8.81
N GLY A 107 5.45 4.52 8.11
CA GLY A 107 6.20 3.27 8.24
C GLY A 107 6.76 3.05 9.65
N PHE A 108 7.38 4.07 10.24
CA PHE A 108 7.86 3.99 11.63
C PHE A 108 6.72 3.78 12.63
N THR A 109 5.63 4.53 12.52
CA THR A 109 4.46 4.33 13.39
C THR A 109 3.81 2.96 13.15
N GLY A 110 3.83 2.45 11.92
CA GLY A 110 3.39 1.10 11.58
C GLY A 110 4.23 0.02 12.26
N LEU A 111 5.55 0.19 12.29
CA LEU A 111 6.47 -0.72 12.99
C LEU A 111 6.20 -0.74 14.50
N LEU A 112 6.00 0.42 15.12
CA LEU A 112 5.66 0.52 16.54
C LEU A 112 4.29 -0.10 16.84
N ALA A 113 3.29 0.17 16.00
CA ALA A 113 1.94 -0.35 16.14
C ALA A 113 1.88 -1.88 15.95
N ALA A 114 2.65 -2.44 15.02
CA ALA A 114 2.70 -3.89 14.77
C ALA A 114 3.11 -4.71 16.01
N ASN A 115 3.82 -4.09 16.97
CA ASN A 115 4.21 -4.71 18.22
C ASN A 115 3.17 -4.55 19.35
N ARG A 116 2.00 -3.97 19.05
CA ARG A 116 0.92 -3.75 20.02
C ARG A 116 -0.33 -4.54 19.62
N THR A 117 -1.15 -4.89 20.61
CA THR A 117 -2.41 -5.62 20.38
C THR A 117 -3.39 -4.89 19.46
N TRP A 118 -3.41 -3.56 19.49
CA TRP A 118 -4.24 -2.72 18.64
C TRP A 118 -3.65 -2.47 17.23
N GLY A 119 -2.44 -2.98 16.97
CA GLY A 119 -1.75 -2.79 15.69
C GLY A 119 -2.56 -3.19 14.46
N ILE A 120 -3.45 -4.17 14.58
CA ILE A 120 -4.29 -4.64 13.48
C ILE A 120 -5.23 -3.55 12.93
N PHE A 121 -5.55 -2.53 13.73
CA PHE A 121 -6.39 -1.40 13.32
C PHE A 121 -5.58 -0.24 12.71
N TRP A 122 -4.25 -0.29 12.78
CA TRP A 122 -3.40 0.75 12.22
C TRP A 122 -3.04 0.44 10.77
N PRO A 123 -3.43 1.27 9.77
CA PRO A 123 -3.28 0.92 8.36
C PRO A 123 -1.83 0.64 7.92
N TYR A 124 -0.85 1.37 8.48
CA TYR A 124 0.56 1.18 8.12
C TYR A 124 1.19 -0.08 8.71
N SER A 125 0.61 -0.68 9.74
CA SER A 125 1.09 -1.94 10.31
C SER A 125 0.58 -3.18 9.58
N LEU A 126 -0.51 -3.06 8.79
CA LEU A 126 -1.14 -4.20 8.12
C LEU A 126 -0.18 -4.94 7.19
N MET A 127 0.71 -4.22 6.52
CA MET A 127 1.73 -4.86 5.67
C MET A 127 2.70 -5.71 6.50
N LEU A 128 3.21 -5.18 7.62
CA LEU A 128 4.15 -5.87 8.51
C LEU A 128 3.51 -7.08 9.19
N LEU A 129 2.28 -6.92 9.68
CA LEU A 129 1.51 -8.00 10.29
C LEU A 129 1.18 -9.10 9.27
N GLY A 130 0.79 -8.72 8.06
CA GLY A 130 0.50 -9.66 6.98
C GLY A 130 1.71 -10.49 6.58
N MET A 131 2.88 -9.86 6.47
CA MET A 131 4.15 -10.53 6.14
C MET A 131 4.73 -11.34 7.32
N ASN A 132 4.14 -11.28 8.50
CA ASN A 132 4.70 -11.88 9.73
C ASN A 132 6.16 -11.46 9.98
N ALA A 133 6.47 -10.19 9.71
CA ALA A 133 7.83 -9.67 9.68
C ALA A 133 8.51 -9.79 11.06
N ASN A 134 9.74 -10.35 11.09
CA ASN A 134 10.57 -10.54 12.28
C ASN A 134 9.96 -11.46 13.37
N ARG A 135 9.12 -12.42 12.98
CA ARG A 135 8.49 -13.34 13.92
C ARG A 135 8.57 -14.78 13.44
N THR A 136 8.78 -15.69 14.37
CA THR A 136 8.82 -17.13 14.13
C THR A 136 7.44 -17.76 14.16
N GLU A 137 6.52 -17.21 14.97
CA GLU A 137 5.14 -17.68 15.09
C GLU A 137 4.18 -16.80 14.27
N ASP A 138 3.16 -17.42 13.67
CA ASP A 138 2.15 -16.68 12.89
C ASP A 138 1.21 -15.90 13.84
N MET A 139 1.42 -14.60 13.95
CA MET A 139 0.60 -13.72 14.77
C MET A 139 -0.86 -13.63 14.33
N LEU A 140 -1.15 -13.92 13.07
CA LEU A 140 -2.50 -13.85 12.51
C LEU A 140 -3.23 -15.19 12.54
N GLY A 141 -2.61 -16.26 13.07
CA GLY A 141 -3.18 -17.61 13.07
C GLY A 141 -4.59 -17.72 13.68
N GLY A 142 -4.89 -16.90 14.70
CA GLY A 142 -6.23 -16.82 15.32
C GLY A 142 -7.05 -15.59 14.89
N SER A 143 -6.44 -14.56 14.31
CA SER A 143 -7.06 -13.27 13.97
C SER A 143 -7.13 -12.97 12.47
N LEU A 144 -6.90 -13.98 11.64
CA LEU A 144 -6.94 -13.83 10.18
C LEU A 144 -8.26 -13.24 9.64
N PRO A 145 -9.46 -13.65 10.08
CA PRO A 145 -10.70 -13.05 9.61
C PRO A 145 -10.80 -11.57 9.95
N LEU A 146 -10.35 -11.18 11.14
CA LEU A 146 -10.32 -9.79 11.58
C LEU A 146 -9.36 -8.97 10.72
N PHE A 147 -8.16 -9.50 10.46
CA PHE A 147 -7.18 -8.86 9.58
C PHE A 147 -7.75 -8.61 8.18
N LEU A 148 -8.38 -9.61 7.58
CA LEU A 148 -8.99 -9.48 6.25
C LEU A 148 -10.14 -8.46 6.25
N ALA A 149 -10.99 -8.49 7.27
CA ALA A 149 -12.10 -7.54 7.40
C ALA A 149 -11.60 -6.09 7.52
N VAL A 150 -10.59 -5.84 8.39
CA VAL A 150 -9.99 -4.52 8.57
C VAL A 150 -9.28 -4.06 7.29
N THR A 151 -8.51 -4.93 6.65
CA THR A 151 -7.81 -4.62 5.39
C THR A 151 -8.80 -4.23 4.31
N LEU A 152 -9.88 -5.01 4.12
CA LEU A 152 -10.92 -4.73 3.14
C LEU A 152 -11.66 -3.42 3.47
N ALA A 153 -12.05 -3.22 4.72
CA ALA A 153 -12.70 -1.98 5.17
C ALA A 153 -11.81 -0.75 4.90
N CYS A 154 -10.52 -0.83 5.25
CA CYS A 154 -9.56 0.24 4.97
C CYS A 154 -9.43 0.50 3.47
N LEU A 155 -9.30 -0.53 2.63
CA LEU A 155 -9.22 -0.37 1.18
C LEU A 155 -10.44 0.34 0.63
N VAL A 156 -11.64 -0.08 1.01
CA VAL A 156 -12.89 0.53 0.53
C VAL A 156 -13.01 1.98 0.99
N LEU A 157 -12.85 2.24 2.30
CA LEU A 157 -13.04 3.57 2.87
C LEU A 157 -12.01 4.58 2.33
N ILE A 158 -10.75 4.18 2.24
CA ILE A 158 -9.67 5.05 1.77
C ILE A 158 -9.87 5.37 0.28
N ASN A 159 -10.18 4.39 -0.57
CA ASN A 159 -10.40 4.64 -1.99
C ASN A 159 -11.66 5.50 -2.24
N LEU A 160 -12.75 5.28 -1.50
CA LEU A 160 -13.94 6.14 -1.56
C LEU A 160 -13.62 7.59 -1.16
N ALA A 161 -12.84 7.78 -0.09
CA ALA A 161 -12.36 9.10 0.32
C ALA A 161 -11.48 9.73 -0.78
N GLY A 162 -10.59 8.96 -1.40
CA GLY A 162 -9.72 9.41 -2.48
C GLY A 162 -10.49 9.93 -3.71
N VAL A 163 -11.49 9.17 -4.15
CA VAL A 163 -12.37 9.61 -5.26
C VAL A 163 -13.12 10.90 -4.92
N ARG A 164 -13.64 11.02 -3.68
CA ARG A 164 -14.35 12.23 -3.22
C ARG A 164 -13.42 13.45 -3.17
N ILE A 165 -12.19 13.26 -2.67
CA ILE A 165 -11.17 14.33 -2.59
C ILE A 165 -10.79 14.77 -3.99
N LEU A 166 -10.52 13.84 -4.90
CA LEU A 166 -10.19 14.17 -6.29
C LEU A 166 -11.29 14.98 -6.97
N LYS A 167 -12.56 14.57 -6.77
CA LYS A 167 -13.72 15.30 -7.31
C LYS A 167 -13.78 16.75 -6.79
N LYS A 168 -13.56 16.96 -5.50
CA LYS A 168 -13.53 18.31 -4.91
C LYS A 168 -12.38 19.17 -5.45
N THR A 169 -11.20 18.59 -5.64
CA THR A 169 -10.00 19.30 -6.10
C THR A 169 -10.06 19.62 -7.61
N ALA A 170 -10.86 18.89 -8.36
CA ALA A 170 -11.07 19.14 -9.80
C ALA A 170 -12.09 20.26 -10.09
N VAL A 171 -12.94 20.61 -9.12
CA VAL A 171 -13.98 21.66 -9.27
C VAL A 171 -13.48 23.03 -8.78
N LEU A 172 -12.33 23.09 -8.08
CA LEU A 172 -11.64 24.31 -7.65
C LEU A 172 -10.52 24.68 -8.64
#